data_822e89d248b6b44b7d0003ec68c8a643
#
_entry.id   822e89d248b6b44b7d0003ec68c8a643
#
_cell.length_a   1.000
_cell.length_b   1.000
_cell.length_c   1.000
_cell.angle_alpha   90.00
_cell.angle_beta   90.00
_cell.angle_gamma   90.00
#
_symmetry.space_group_name_H-M   'P 1'
#
loop_
_entity.id
_entity.type
_entity.pdbx_description
1 polymer ?
#
loop_
_entity_poly.entity_id
_entity_poly.type
_entity_poly.pdbx_seq_one_letter_code
_entity_poly.pdbx_strand_id
1 'polypeptide(L)'
;MEIDTLEGVQLGGITQRIRVRGADASNPVLLLMQQGPGLPIINDARRLERLLGLEDAFTVIYWDQRGTGLSSPSLRKDSNRFEISVTRMVDDTVTLLELLRDRFGGKTFVAGFSFGATFAAYAAAQRPELVAALVAAAMDIDVPAAEDNAYTFALDAARRR
;
A
#
# COMPACT_ATOMS: atom_id res chain seq x y z
N MET A 1 16.51 4.27 -18.08
CA MET A 1 15.95 5.62 -18.36
C MET A 1 15.07 6.02 -17.18
N GLU A 2 15.29 7.21 -16.62
CA GLU A 2 14.52 7.73 -15.48
C GLU A 2 13.02 7.75 -15.78
N ILE A 3 12.22 7.41 -14.77
CA ILE A 3 10.76 7.42 -14.82
C ILE A 3 10.19 8.22 -13.64
N ASP A 4 9.25 9.13 -13.91
CA ASP A 4 8.44 9.84 -12.93
C ASP A 4 7.08 10.15 -13.55
N THR A 5 6.10 9.27 -13.33
CA THR A 5 4.75 9.39 -13.90
C THR A 5 3.69 9.30 -12.83
N LEU A 6 2.59 10.05 -13.01
CA LEU A 6 1.38 9.98 -12.19
C LEU A 6 0.24 9.43 -13.05
N GLU A 7 -0.31 8.30 -12.66
CA GLU A 7 -1.23 7.53 -13.50
C GLU A 7 -2.51 7.15 -12.76
N GLY A 8 -3.58 6.91 -13.54
CA GLY A 8 -4.82 6.31 -13.05
C GLY A 8 -4.89 4.85 -13.47
N VAL A 9 -5.10 3.94 -12.52
CA VAL A 9 -5.28 2.50 -12.75
C VAL A 9 -6.67 2.06 -12.30
N GLN A 10 -7.26 1.08 -12.98
CA GLN A 10 -8.57 0.54 -12.63
C GLN A 10 -8.39 -0.59 -11.61
N LEU A 11 -8.80 -0.36 -10.37
CA LEU A 11 -8.73 -1.34 -9.30
C LEU A 11 -10.11 -1.42 -8.61
N GLY A 12 -10.68 -2.62 -8.54
CA GLY A 12 -11.95 -2.85 -7.86
C GLY A 12 -13.09 -1.95 -8.34
N GLY A 13 -13.14 -1.67 -9.65
CA GLY A 13 -14.22 -0.91 -10.30
C GLY A 13 -14.12 0.62 -10.17
N ILE A 14 -13.04 1.15 -9.61
CA ILE A 14 -12.77 2.59 -9.51
C ILE A 14 -11.38 2.93 -10.03
N THR A 15 -11.19 4.18 -10.45
CA THR A 15 -9.85 4.69 -10.80
C THR A 15 -9.11 5.05 -9.52
N GLN A 16 -7.98 4.40 -9.27
CA GLN A 16 -7.05 4.75 -8.20
C GLN A 16 -5.78 5.35 -8.78
N ARG A 17 -5.02 6.09 -8.01
CA ARG A 17 -3.81 6.79 -8.46
C ARG A 17 -2.56 6.10 -7.95
N ILE A 18 -1.63 5.93 -8.88
CA ILE A 18 -0.27 5.50 -8.59
C ILE A 18 0.72 6.54 -9.12
N ARG A 19 1.86 6.66 -8.46
CA ARG A 19 3.03 7.35 -8.98
C ARG A 19 4.15 6.36 -9.12
N VAL A 20 4.74 6.31 -10.31
CA VAL A 20 5.86 5.43 -10.64
C VAL A 20 7.12 6.26 -10.71
N ARG A 21 8.15 5.92 -9.93
CA ARG A 21 9.42 6.65 -9.89
C ARG A 21 10.60 5.70 -9.85
N GLY A 22 11.70 6.06 -10.52
CA GLY A 22 12.94 5.31 -10.47
C GLY A 22 14.00 5.89 -11.39
N ALA A 23 15.26 5.71 -11.05
CA ALA A 23 16.38 6.13 -11.88
C ALA A 23 16.46 5.34 -13.19
N ASP A 24 16.02 4.08 -13.17
CA ASP A 24 15.90 3.25 -14.36
C ASP A 24 14.63 2.39 -14.32
N ALA A 25 13.82 2.50 -15.38
CA ALA A 25 12.58 1.73 -15.53
C ALA A 25 12.80 0.20 -15.65
N SER A 26 14.04 -0.24 -15.88
CA SER A 26 14.43 -1.66 -15.90
C SER A 26 14.75 -2.22 -14.51
N ASN A 27 14.81 -1.37 -13.49
CA ASN A 27 15.02 -1.79 -12.11
C ASN A 27 13.86 -2.67 -11.60
N PRO A 28 14.11 -3.56 -10.62
CA PRO A 28 13.04 -4.31 -9.98
C PRO A 28 11.94 -3.40 -9.43
N VAL A 29 10.70 -3.86 -9.48
CA VAL A 29 9.55 -3.08 -9.01
C VAL A 29 9.40 -3.24 -7.49
N LEU A 30 9.23 -2.12 -6.79
CA LEU A 30 8.90 -2.06 -5.37
C LEU A 30 7.56 -1.33 -5.17
N LEU A 31 6.56 -2.03 -4.66
CA LEU A 31 5.31 -1.43 -4.22
C LEU A 31 5.43 -0.99 -2.76
N LEU A 32 5.28 0.30 -2.50
CA LEU A 32 5.18 0.85 -1.16
C LEU A 32 3.71 0.94 -0.73
N MET A 33 3.37 0.15 0.30
CA MET A 33 2.04 0.12 0.88
C MET A 33 1.93 1.16 1.99
N GLN A 34 1.00 2.10 1.82
CA GLN A 34 0.75 3.15 2.80
C GLN A 34 0.33 2.60 4.16
N GLN A 35 0.70 3.30 5.22
CA GLN A 35 0.17 3.05 6.56
C GLN A 35 -1.26 3.62 6.69
N GLY A 36 -1.93 3.27 7.71
CA GLY A 36 -3.29 3.75 7.95
C GLY A 36 -4.19 2.60 8.29
N PRO A 37 -5.42 2.50 7.76
CA PRO A 37 -5.90 2.95 6.44
C PRO A 37 -6.09 4.47 6.35
N GLY A 38 -5.91 5.00 5.13
CA GLY A 38 -6.31 6.37 4.82
C GLY A 38 -5.21 7.42 4.81
N LEU A 39 -3.94 7.06 4.97
CA LEU A 39 -2.82 7.99 4.83
C LEU A 39 -2.27 7.96 3.40
N PRO A 40 -2.42 9.04 2.60
CA PRO A 40 -1.91 9.08 1.23
C PRO A 40 -0.38 9.13 1.21
N ILE A 41 0.24 8.57 0.16
CA ILE A 41 1.70 8.48 0.05
C ILE A 41 2.26 9.18 -1.20
N ILE A 42 1.44 9.39 -2.24
CA ILE A 42 1.91 9.93 -3.52
C ILE A 42 2.55 11.30 -3.38
N ASN A 43 1.95 12.17 -2.57
CA ASN A 43 2.48 13.53 -2.36
C ASN A 43 3.78 13.56 -1.56
N ASP A 44 4.06 12.51 -0.79
CA ASP A 44 5.30 12.35 -0.03
C ASP A 44 6.42 11.66 -0.82
N ALA A 45 6.17 11.20 -2.05
CA ALA A 45 7.12 10.44 -2.85
C ALA A 45 8.52 11.09 -2.92
N ARG A 46 8.60 12.38 -3.22
CA ARG A 46 9.89 13.10 -3.29
C ARG A 46 10.58 13.25 -1.92
N ARG A 47 9.83 13.27 -0.85
CA ARG A 47 10.39 13.30 0.51
C ARG A 47 10.94 11.93 0.87
N LEU A 48 10.21 10.87 0.55
CA LEU A 48 10.62 9.48 0.80
C LEU A 48 11.85 9.12 -0.03
N GLU A 49 11.90 9.53 -1.30
CA GLU A 49 13.10 9.40 -2.14
C GLU A 49 14.35 9.98 -1.46
N ARG A 50 14.29 11.23 -1.00
CA ARG A 50 15.43 11.87 -0.32
C ARG A 50 15.82 11.21 1.00
N LEU A 51 14.88 10.56 1.67
CA LEU A 51 15.14 9.91 2.95
C LEU A 51 15.63 8.48 2.81
N LEU A 52 15.15 7.75 1.81
CA LEU A 52 15.33 6.31 1.68
C LEU A 52 16.19 5.91 0.48
N GLY A 53 16.26 6.74 -0.57
CA GLY A 53 17.04 6.47 -1.79
C GLY A 53 16.61 5.20 -2.52
N LEU A 54 15.36 4.78 -2.40
CA LEU A 54 14.89 3.51 -2.98
C LEU A 54 14.85 3.54 -4.51
N GLU A 55 14.63 4.71 -5.09
CA GLU A 55 14.54 4.93 -6.53
C GLU A 55 15.86 4.70 -7.27
N ASP A 56 16.98 4.70 -6.57
CA ASP A 56 18.29 4.35 -7.15
C ASP A 56 18.37 2.86 -7.52
N ALA A 57 17.69 2.00 -6.75
CA ALA A 57 17.75 0.54 -6.91
C ALA A 57 16.45 -0.08 -7.42
N PHE A 58 15.32 0.63 -7.31
CA PHE A 58 14.00 0.13 -7.66
C PHE A 58 13.22 1.11 -8.55
N THR A 59 12.30 0.55 -9.33
CA THR A 59 11.15 1.29 -9.82
C THR A 59 10.09 1.27 -8.72
N VAL A 60 9.94 2.39 -8.01
CA VAL A 60 9.08 2.49 -6.81
C VAL A 60 7.67 2.91 -7.23
N ILE A 61 6.68 2.17 -6.74
CA ILE A 61 5.26 2.43 -6.93
C ILE A 61 4.69 3.01 -5.63
N TYR A 62 4.32 4.28 -5.67
CA TYR A 62 3.58 4.96 -4.62
C TYR A 62 2.10 4.91 -4.96
N TRP A 63 1.27 4.36 -4.09
CA TRP A 63 -0.14 4.16 -4.35
C TRP A 63 -1.00 4.81 -3.29
N ASP A 64 -1.84 5.75 -3.70
CA ASP A 64 -2.94 6.23 -2.89
C ASP A 64 -4.11 5.25 -3.04
N GLN A 65 -4.35 4.47 -2.00
CA GLN A 65 -5.39 3.45 -1.98
C GLN A 65 -6.78 4.09 -2.08
N ARG A 66 -7.76 3.24 -2.32
CA ARG A 66 -9.18 3.62 -2.40
C ARG A 66 -9.57 4.52 -1.22
N GLY A 67 -10.20 5.65 -1.53
CA GLY A 67 -10.66 6.61 -0.53
C GLY A 67 -9.64 7.58 0.01
N THR A 68 -8.38 7.51 -0.44
CA THR A 68 -7.32 8.34 0.09
C THR A 68 -6.69 9.25 -0.97
N GLY A 69 -6.12 10.36 -0.54
CA GLY A 69 -5.32 11.25 -1.36
C GLY A 69 -5.90 11.53 -2.75
N LEU A 70 -5.11 11.25 -3.79
CA LEU A 70 -5.49 11.47 -5.18
C LEU A 70 -6.51 10.44 -5.71
N SER A 71 -6.74 9.34 -5.00
CA SER A 71 -7.77 8.34 -5.31
C SER A 71 -9.13 8.71 -4.71
N SER A 72 -9.20 9.69 -3.81
CA SER A 72 -10.44 10.15 -3.16
C SER A 72 -11.51 10.70 -4.11
N PRO A 73 -11.18 11.46 -5.17
CA PRO A 73 -12.20 12.00 -6.09
C PRO A 73 -13.01 10.94 -6.82
N SER A 74 -12.44 9.75 -7.03
CA SER A 74 -13.13 8.63 -7.70
C SER A 74 -14.34 8.13 -6.93
N LEU A 75 -14.36 8.36 -5.61
CA LEU A 75 -15.45 7.93 -4.73
C LEU A 75 -16.70 8.78 -4.87
N ARG A 76 -16.55 10.10 -5.10
CA ARG A 76 -17.66 11.03 -5.20
C ARG A 76 -18.53 10.80 -6.43
N LYS A 77 -17.98 10.16 -7.47
CA LYS A 77 -18.66 9.90 -8.75
C LYS A 77 -19.43 8.59 -8.77
N ASP A 78 -19.02 7.61 -7.94
CA ASP A 78 -19.55 6.25 -7.98
C ASP A 78 -19.89 5.74 -6.56
N SER A 79 -20.78 6.46 -5.86
CA SER A 79 -21.15 6.14 -4.47
C SER A 79 -21.67 4.70 -4.27
N ASN A 80 -22.25 4.07 -5.30
CA ASN A 80 -22.76 2.70 -5.24
C ASN A 80 -21.68 1.61 -5.42
N ARG A 81 -20.44 1.97 -5.79
CA ARG A 81 -19.31 1.04 -5.95
C ARG A 81 -18.30 1.17 -4.83
N PHE A 82 -18.63 1.99 -3.84
CA PHE A 82 -17.73 2.33 -2.77
C PHE A 82 -17.93 1.38 -1.58
N GLU A 83 -17.07 0.38 -1.54
CA GLU A 83 -16.89 -0.47 -0.38
C GLU A 83 -15.47 -0.28 0.16
N ILE A 84 -15.35 0.07 1.43
CA ILE A 84 -14.10 -0.05 2.18
C ILE A 84 -14.26 -1.26 3.11
N SER A 85 -13.59 -2.34 2.76
CA SER A 85 -13.44 -3.52 3.61
C SER A 85 -12.02 -4.04 3.47
N VAL A 86 -11.56 -4.82 4.45
CA VAL A 86 -10.25 -5.48 4.37
C VAL A 86 -10.16 -6.33 3.10
N THR A 87 -11.19 -7.11 2.81
CA THR A 87 -11.25 -7.95 1.60
C THR A 87 -11.07 -7.11 0.34
N ARG A 88 -11.80 -6.01 0.21
CA ARG A 88 -11.71 -5.13 -0.97
C ARG A 88 -10.33 -4.50 -1.11
N MET A 89 -9.69 -4.11 -0.01
CA MET A 89 -8.34 -3.52 -0.02
C MET A 89 -7.29 -4.57 -0.43
N VAL A 90 -7.47 -5.81 0.01
CA VAL A 90 -6.61 -6.94 -0.40
C VAL A 90 -6.81 -7.25 -1.88
N ASP A 91 -8.05 -7.32 -2.37
CA ASP A 91 -8.36 -7.55 -3.79
C ASP A 91 -7.76 -6.46 -4.70
N ASP A 92 -7.86 -5.19 -4.29
CA ASP A 92 -7.22 -4.07 -5.00
C ASP A 92 -5.69 -4.24 -5.03
N THR A 93 -5.08 -4.69 -3.92
CA THR A 93 -3.64 -4.95 -3.85
C THR A 93 -3.23 -6.08 -4.80
N VAL A 94 -3.97 -7.18 -4.81
CA VAL A 94 -3.74 -8.29 -5.73
C VAL A 94 -3.84 -7.84 -7.19
N THR A 95 -4.91 -7.09 -7.52
CA THR A 95 -5.12 -6.56 -8.87
C THR A 95 -3.99 -5.63 -9.30
N LEU A 96 -3.49 -4.78 -8.37
CA LEU A 96 -2.34 -3.91 -8.66
C LEU A 96 -1.07 -4.74 -8.90
N LEU A 97 -0.80 -5.76 -8.10
CA LEU A 97 0.35 -6.65 -8.29
C LEU A 97 0.30 -7.38 -9.64
N GLU A 98 -0.87 -7.83 -10.08
CA GLU A 98 -1.07 -8.42 -11.42
C GLU A 98 -0.75 -7.41 -12.53
N LEU A 99 -1.27 -6.19 -12.41
CA LEU A 99 -1.00 -5.11 -13.36
C LEU A 99 0.50 -4.77 -13.44
N LEU A 100 1.18 -4.71 -12.28
CA LEU A 100 2.62 -4.44 -12.22
C LEU A 100 3.44 -5.57 -12.86
N ARG A 101 3.09 -6.84 -12.59
CA ARG A 101 3.70 -7.99 -13.26
C ARG A 101 3.55 -7.91 -14.78
N ASP A 102 2.36 -7.62 -15.27
CA ASP A 102 2.06 -7.59 -16.69
C ASP A 102 2.78 -6.41 -17.40
N ARG A 103 2.98 -5.31 -16.69
CA ARG A 103 3.64 -4.11 -17.22
C ARG A 103 5.17 -4.19 -17.20
N PHE A 104 5.75 -4.63 -16.08
CA PHE A 104 7.20 -4.59 -15.86
C PHE A 104 7.89 -5.94 -15.99
N GLY A 105 7.10 -7.01 -16.02
CA GLY A 105 7.61 -8.39 -15.96
C GLY A 105 8.12 -8.77 -14.56
N GLY A 106 8.03 -10.06 -14.25
CA GLY A 106 8.55 -10.60 -13.00
C GLY A 106 7.68 -10.33 -11.77
N LYS A 107 8.24 -10.66 -10.61
CA LYS A 107 7.61 -10.50 -9.31
C LYS A 107 7.90 -9.13 -8.74
N THR A 108 6.96 -8.59 -7.95
CA THR A 108 7.07 -7.30 -7.28
C THR A 108 7.63 -7.48 -5.86
N PHE A 109 8.60 -6.65 -5.46
CA PHE A 109 8.96 -6.46 -4.07
C PHE A 109 7.87 -5.61 -3.40
N VAL A 110 7.47 -5.96 -2.18
CA VAL A 110 6.43 -5.23 -1.46
C VAL A 110 6.96 -4.82 -0.10
N ALA A 111 6.82 -3.55 0.26
CA ALA A 111 7.12 -3.04 1.58
C ALA A 111 5.89 -2.36 2.17
N GLY A 112 5.44 -2.83 3.32
CA GLY A 112 4.29 -2.29 4.03
C GLY A 112 4.62 -1.92 5.45
N PHE A 113 3.95 -0.87 5.95
CA PHE A 113 4.07 -0.43 7.33
C PHE A 113 2.69 -0.37 7.97
N SER A 114 2.57 -0.86 9.23
CA SER A 114 1.31 -0.91 9.98
C SER A 114 0.22 -1.64 9.16
N PHE A 115 -0.97 -1.07 9.00
CA PHE A 115 -2.07 -1.67 8.25
C PHE A 115 -1.72 -1.96 6.77
N GLY A 116 -0.82 -1.20 6.15
CA GLY A 116 -0.29 -1.49 4.82
C GLY A 116 0.48 -2.81 4.77
N ALA A 117 1.19 -3.17 5.84
CA ALA A 117 1.85 -4.47 5.96
C ALA A 117 0.84 -5.61 6.07
N THR A 118 -0.27 -5.40 6.76
CA THR A 118 -1.37 -6.39 6.87
C THR A 118 -1.98 -6.69 5.51
N PHE A 119 -2.33 -5.69 4.70
CA PHE A 119 -2.85 -5.91 3.34
C PHE A 119 -1.82 -6.60 2.44
N ALA A 120 -0.55 -6.17 2.52
CA ALA A 120 0.53 -6.79 1.76
C ALA A 120 0.71 -8.26 2.11
N ALA A 121 0.62 -8.63 3.39
CA ALA A 121 0.73 -10.00 3.85
C ALA A 121 -0.44 -10.87 3.37
N TYR A 122 -1.67 -10.37 3.42
CA TYR A 122 -2.83 -11.08 2.88
C TYR A 122 -2.74 -11.28 1.37
N ALA A 123 -2.34 -10.23 0.62
CA ALA A 123 -2.16 -10.34 -0.83
C ALA A 123 -1.04 -11.32 -1.18
N ALA A 124 0.09 -11.32 -0.46
CA ALA A 124 1.19 -12.26 -0.65
C ALA A 124 0.78 -13.71 -0.31
N ALA A 125 -0.07 -13.90 0.69
CA ALA A 125 -0.60 -15.23 1.04
C ALA A 125 -1.57 -15.76 -0.04
N GLN A 126 -2.39 -14.88 -0.66
CA GLN A 126 -3.31 -15.26 -1.73
C GLN A 126 -2.60 -15.54 -3.06
N ARG A 127 -1.55 -14.73 -3.38
CA ARG A 127 -0.88 -14.76 -4.68
C ARG A 127 0.66 -14.71 -4.51
N PRO A 128 1.25 -15.74 -3.92
CA PRO A 128 2.71 -15.76 -3.61
C PRO A 128 3.58 -15.69 -4.86
N GLU A 129 3.04 -16.10 -6.01
CA GLU A 129 3.74 -16.03 -7.30
C GLU A 129 3.91 -14.60 -7.82
N LEU A 130 3.18 -13.60 -7.29
CA LEU A 130 3.30 -12.20 -7.66
C LEU A 130 4.34 -11.45 -6.83
N VAL A 131 4.72 -11.98 -5.66
CA VAL A 131 5.58 -11.31 -4.68
C VAL A 131 6.97 -11.90 -4.68
N ALA A 132 7.98 -11.07 -4.92
CA ALA A 132 9.40 -11.46 -4.87
C ALA A 132 9.89 -11.56 -3.43
N ALA A 133 9.56 -10.56 -2.62
CA ALA A 133 9.82 -10.51 -1.18
C ALA A 133 8.85 -9.51 -0.53
N LEU A 134 8.55 -9.73 0.76
CA LEU A 134 7.72 -8.86 1.58
C LEU A 134 8.50 -8.35 2.77
N VAL A 135 8.53 -7.04 2.95
CA VAL A 135 8.95 -6.36 4.17
C VAL A 135 7.69 -5.88 4.89
N ALA A 136 7.35 -6.53 6.02
CA ALA A 136 6.21 -6.17 6.85
C ALA A 136 6.70 -5.56 8.16
N ALA A 137 6.58 -4.24 8.31
CA ALA A 137 7.02 -3.53 9.49
C ALA A 137 5.82 -3.09 10.33
N ALA A 138 5.88 -3.33 11.65
CA ALA A 138 4.83 -2.98 12.62
C ALA A 138 3.42 -3.45 12.18
N MET A 139 3.33 -4.67 11.66
CA MET A 139 2.10 -5.25 11.14
C MET A 139 1.12 -5.56 12.27
N ASP A 140 -0.15 -5.21 12.07
CA ASP A 140 -1.23 -5.63 12.96
C ASP A 140 -1.60 -7.09 12.65
N ILE A 141 -1.25 -8.00 13.58
CA ILE A 141 -1.48 -9.45 13.42
C ILE A 141 -2.84 -9.85 14.00
N ASP A 142 -3.15 -9.33 15.17
CA ASP A 142 -4.39 -9.60 15.89
C ASP A 142 -4.91 -8.28 16.49
N VAL A 143 -5.74 -7.57 15.70
CA VAL A 143 -6.27 -6.26 16.10
C VAL A 143 -7.13 -6.35 17.37
N PRO A 144 -8.07 -7.31 17.51
CA PRO A 144 -8.85 -7.44 18.74
C PRO A 144 -7.99 -7.63 19.98
N ALA A 145 -7.01 -8.54 19.94
CA ALA A 145 -6.11 -8.77 21.08
C ALA A 145 -5.24 -7.54 21.39
N ALA A 146 -4.79 -6.81 20.37
CA ALA A 146 -4.00 -5.59 20.53
C ALA A 146 -4.84 -4.47 21.21
N GLU A 147 -6.11 -4.31 20.81
CA GLU A 147 -7.03 -3.32 21.40
C GLU A 147 -7.34 -3.67 22.85
N ASP A 148 -7.65 -4.93 23.17
CA ASP A 148 -7.92 -5.39 24.53
C ASP A 148 -6.71 -5.17 25.45
N ASN A 149 -5.51 -5.48 24.97
CA ASN A 149 -4.27 -5.24 25.71
C ASN A 149 -4.02 -3.75 25.95
N ALA A 150 -4.22 -2.90 24.93
CA ALA A 150 -4.04 -1.45 25.04
C ALA A 150 -5.05 -0.84 26.02
N TYR A 151 -6.30 -1.26 25.95
CA TYR A 151 -7.35 -0.83 26.88
C TYR A 151 -7.02 -1.23 28.32
N THR A 152 -6.68 -2.49 28.57
CA THR A 152 -6.33 -2.99 29.89
C THR A 152 -5.11 -2.25 30.47
N PHE A 153 -4.06 -2.07 29.66
CA PHE A 153 -2.88 -1.32 30.07
C PHE A 153 -3.21 0.14 30.45
N ALA A 154 -4.01 0.83 29.63
CA ALA A 154 -4.40 2.22 29.89
C ALA A 154 -5.24 2.35 31.17
N LEU A 155 -6.19 1.41 31.36
CA LEU A 155 -7.05 1.38 32.55
C LEU A 155 -6.24 1.15 33.83
N ASP A 156 -5.31 0.21 33.81
CA ASP A 156 -4.43 -0.08 34.95
C ASP A 156 -3.47 1.09 35.26
N ALA A 157 -2.95 1.75 34.23
CA ALA A 157 -2.12 2.94 34.41
C ALA A 157 -2.93 4.10 35.04
N ALA A 158 -4.19 4.28 34.67
CA ALA A 158 -5.06 5.30 35.23
C ALA A 158 -5.44 5.01 36.70
N ARG A 159 -5.63 3.74 37.06
CA ARG A 159 -5.96 3.31 38.43
C ARG A 159 -4.80 3.44 39.41
N ARG A 160 -3.56 3.48 38.94
CA ARG A 160 -2.35 3.61 39.77
C ARG A 160 -1.97 5.06 40.09
N ARG A 161 -2.67 6.05 39.50
CA ARG A 161 -2.52 7.48 39.78
C ARG A 161 -3.51 7.96 40.85
#